data_0eda798c7b6bd4415cefcdfaf10569cc
#
_entry.id   0eda798c7b6bd4415cefcdfaf10569cc
#
_cell.length_a   1.000
_cell.length_b   1.000
_cell.length_c   1.000
_cell.angle_alpha   90.00
_cell.angle_beta   90.00
_cell.angle_gamma   90.00
#
_symmetry.space_group_name_H-M   'P 1'
#
loop_
_entity.id
_entity.type
_entity.pdbx_description
1 polymer ?
#
loop_
_entity_poly.entity_id
_entity_poly.type
_entity_poly.pdbx_seq_one_letter_code
_entity_poly.pdbx_strand_id
1 'polypeptide(L)'
;MKRYASFIATSNHTDLLGDPSGSRRFICIEVKGMIDNAQPIDYLQLYAQAVAALNNNERYWLTHEEEVSQMQANEAFQQRPLFEDLFFQYYRPASHKEGLKISAGEIYLSLQKKSGVKLPMSNVSVFGRFLKKIGLKTQLASRGRLYLVVEK
;
A
#
# COMPACT_ATOMS: atom_id res chain seq x y z
N MET A 1 23.38 -12.54 -8.20
CA MET A 1 23.77 -12.59 -6.77
C MET A 1 23.00 -13.73 -6.11
N LYS A 2 23.68 -14.67 -5.48
CA LYS A 2 23.00 -15.79 -4.78
C LYS A 2 22.35 -15.28 -3.50
N ARG A 3 21.10 -15.66 -3.26
CA ARG A 3 20.35 -15.31 -2.04
C ARG A 3 20.68 -16.31 -0.97
N TYR A 4 21.24 -15.88 0.14
CA TYR A 4 21.70 -16.76 1.23
C TYR A 4 20.78 -16.79 2.44
N ALA A 5 19.74 -15.94 2.47
CA ALA A 5 18.82 -15.87 3.60
C ALA A 5 17.39 -15.53 3.17
N SER A 6 16.44 -16.06 3.93
CA SER A 6 15.04 -15.66 3.96
C SER A 6 14.71 -15.16 5.37
N PHE A 7 13.76 -14.25 5.47
CA PHE A 7 13.38 -13.63 6.74
C PHE A 7 11.90 -13.88 7.00
N ILE A 8 11.57 -14.16 8.24
CA ILE A 8 10.22 -14.19 8.77
C ILE A 8 10.15 -13.12 9.86
N ALA A 9 9.08 -12.32 9.85
CA ALA A 9 8.81 -11.33 10.87
C ALA A 9 7.35 -11.42 11.30
N THR A 10 7.07 -11.03 12.53
CA THR A 10 5.72 -10.96 13.08
C THR A 10 5.41 -9.53 13.53
N SER A 11 4.14 -9.14 13.44
CA SER A 11 3.69 -7.83 13.92
C SER A 11 2.24 -7.91 14.38
N ASN A 12 1.90 -7.06 15.34
CA ASN A 12 0.53 -6.85 15.78
C ASN A 12 -0.17 -5.71 15.00
N HIS A 13 0.55 -5.07 14.07
CA HIS A 13 0.03 -4.00 13.22
C HIS A 13 -0.28 -4.54 11.83
N THR A 14 -1.32 -4.04 11.20
CA THR A 14 -1.69 -4.39 9.83
C THR A 14 -1.02 -3.49 8.79
N ASP A 15 -0.58 -2.29 9.16
CA ASP A 15 0.06 -1.30 8.30
C ASP A 15 1.59 -1.50 8.20
N LEU A 16 1.99 -2.66 7.70
CA LEU A 16 3.39 -3.13 7.70
C LEU A 16 4.23 -2.55 6.56
N LEU A 17 3.62 -2.33 5.40
CA LEU A 17 4.32 -2.06 4.16
C LEU A 17 4.33 -0.57 3.85
N GLY A 18 5.48 0.08 4.02
CA GLY A 18 5.66 1.50 3.72
C GLY A 18 5.96 1.81 2.25
N ASP A 19 6.39 0.81 1.46
CA ASP A 19 6.73 0.97 0.05
C ASP A 19 5.80 0.15 -0.84
N PRO A 20 4.86 0.79 -1.56
CA PRO A 20 3.96 0.10 -2.48
C PRO A 20 4.68 -0.61 -3.62
N SER A 21 5.84 -0.10 -4.06
CA SER A 21 6.59 -0.68 -5.18
C SER A 21 7.40 -1.91 -4.80
N GLY A 22 7.73 -2.05 -3.51
CA GLY A 22 8.54 -3.14 -2.97
C GLY A 22 7.74 -4.31 -2.42
N SER A 23 6.42 -4.23 -2.38
CA SER A 23 5.54 -5.20 -1.69
C SER A 23 5.62 -6.62 -2.26
N ARG A 24 6.01 -6.81 -3.52
CA ARG A 24 6.22 -8.13 -4.16
C ARG A 24 7.24 -9.03 -3.46
N ARG A 25 8.08 -8.46 -2.58
CA ARG A 25 9.10 -9.19 -1.82
C ARG A 25 8.59 -9.77 -0.51
N PHE A 26 7.37 -9.40 -0.14
CA PHE A 26 6.73 -9.78 1.12
C PHE A 26 5.54 -10.67 0.83
N ILE A 27 5.39 -11.72 1.62
CA ILE A 27 4.18 -12.53 1.69
C ILE A 27 3.56 -12.22 3.05
N CYS A 28 2.55 -11.32 3.05
CA CYS A 28 1.86 -10.95 4.27
C CYS A 28 0.72 -11.92 4.52
N ILE A 29 0.66 -12.46 5.73
CA ILE A 29 -0.36 -13.41 6.15
C ILE A 29 -1.01 -12.87 7.42
N GLU A 30 -2.32 -12.70 7.38
CA GLU A 30 -3.12 -12.36 8.55
C GLU A 30 -3.54 -13.63 9.29
N VAL A 31 -3.16 -13.75 10.54
CA VAL A 31 -3.59 -14.84 11.39
C VAL A 31 -4.95 -14.47 11.98
N LYS A 32 -5.99 -15.22 11.62
CA LYS A 32 -7.36 -15.04 12.13
C LYS A 32 -7.64 -16.09 13.20
N GLY A 33 -7.76 -15.64 14.44
CA GLY A 33 -8.07 -16.51 15.56
C GLY A 33 -6.89 -16.83 16.47
N MET A 34 -7.12 -17.73 17.41
CA MET A 34 -6.10 -18.16 18.35
C MET A 34 -5.16 -19.17 17.71
N ILE A 35 -3.87 -18.96 17.89
CA ILE A 35 -2.84 -19.93 17.51
C ILE A 35 -2.77 -20.97 18.63
N ASP A 36 -2.89 -22.24 18.29
CA ASP A 36 -2.62 -23.33 19.23
C ASP A 36 -1.10 -23.47 19.38
N ASN A 37 -0.60 -22.95 20.49
CA ASN A 37 0.82 -23.01 20.86
C ASN A 37 1.11 -24.15 21.89
N ALA A 38 0.09 -24.93 22.26
CA ALA A 38 0.22 -26.01 23.22
C ALA A 38 0.57 -27.34 22.54
N GLN A 39 0.20 -27.52 21.28
CA GLN A 39 0.55 -28.74 20.56
C GLN A 39 1.99 -28.72 20.08
N PRO A 40 2.76 -29.79 20.32
CA PRO A 40 4.11 -29.90 19.80
C PRO A 40 4.10 -29.99 18.26
N ILE A 41 5.01 -29.29 17.62
CA ILE A 41 5.20 -29.39 16.18
C ILE A 41 5.92 -30.71 15.85
N ASP A 42 5.34 -31.52 14.94
CA ASP A 42 6.04 -32.68 14.39
C ASP A 42 7.08 -32.22 13.35
N TYR A 43 8.28 -31.92 13.85
CA TYR A 43 9.38 -31.48 12.99
C TYR A 43 9.83 -32.55 12.00
N LEU A 44 9.69 -33.84 12.31
CA LEU A 44 10.05 -34.92 11.38
C LEU A 44 9.14 -34.91 10.15
N GLN A 45 7.84 -34.77 10.36
CA GLN A 45 6.87 -34.64 9.28
C GLN A 45 7.07 -33.36 8.46
N LEU A 46 7.31 -32.24 9.13
CA LEU A 46 7.56 -30.95 8.48
C LEU A 46 8.79 -31.01 7.56
N TYR A 47 9.90 -31.56 8.03
CA TYR A 47 11.11 -31.71 7.22
C TYR A 47 10.95 -32.74 6.13
N ALA A 48 10.24 -33.85 6.37
CA ALA A 48 9.94 -34.85 5.34
C ALA A 48 9.14 -34.21 4.19
N GLN A 49 8.15 -33.38 4.48
CA GLN A 49 7.38 -32.65 3.48
C GLN A 49 8.29 -31.70 2.65
N ALA A 50 9.16 -30.95 3.32
CA ALA A 50 10.09 -30.05 2.63
C ALA A 50 11.05 -30.80 1.69
N VAL A 51 11.57 -31.94 2.15
CA VAL A 51 12.43 -32.81 1.31
C VAL A 51 11.66 -33.41 0.12
N ALA A 52 10.42 -33.82 0.34
CA ALA A 52 9.58 -34.32 -0.75
C ALA A 52 9.33 -33.25 -1.80
N ALA A 53 9.02 -32.02 -1.40
CA ALA A 53 8.84 -30.88 -2.31
C ALA A 53 10.10 -30.59 -3.14
N LEU A 54 11.28 -30.62 -2.50
CA LEU A 54 12.57 -30.47 -3.19
C LEU A 54 12.81 -31.60 -4.22
N ASN A 55 12.56 -32.86 -3.84
CA ASN A 55 12.75 -34.00 -4.72
C ASN A 55 11.78 -33.98 -5.91
N ASN A 56 10.58 -33.44 -5.72
CA ASN A 56 9.59 -33.25 -6.77
C ASN A 56 9.89 -32.01 -7.65
N ASN A 57 10.99 -31.29 -7.41
CA ASN A 57 11.34 -30.05 -8.08
C ASN A 57 10.21 -29.00 -8.01
N GLU A 58 9.52 -28.95 -6.88
CA GLU A 58 8.51 -27.92 -6.68
C GLU A 58 9.15 -26.51 -6.79
N ARG A 59 8.43 -25.63 -7.48
CA ARG A 59 8.89 -24.27 -7.72
C ARG A 59 8.85 -23.46 -6.42
N TYR A 60 9.95 -22.77 -6.10
CA TYR A 60 10.09 -21.92 -4.92
C TYR A 60 10.08 -20.41 -5.24
N TRP A 61 9.74 -20.05 -6.47
CA TRP A 61 9.58 -18.66 -6.90
C TRP A 61 8.20 -18.42 -7.49
N LEU A 62 7.72 -17.18 -7.40
CA LEU A 62 6.45 -16.76 -7.98
C LEU A 62 6.60 -16.48 -9.48
N THR A 63 5.58 -16.77 -10.26
CA THR A 63 5.44 -16.25 -11.63
C THR A 63 5.04 -14.78 -11.59
N HIS A 64 5.09 -14.12 -12.75
CA HIS A 64 4.66 -12.72 -12.84
C HIS A 64 3.19 -12.53 -12.43
N GLU A 65 2.31 -13.44 -12.81
CA GLU A 65 0.89 -13.40 -12.43
C GLU A 65 0.68 -13.59 -10.92
N GLU A 66 1.44 -14.51 -10.31
CA GLU A 66 1.43 -14.72 -8.88
C GLU A 66 2.02 -13.52 -8.11
N GLU A 67 3.06 -12.87 -8.64
CA GLU A 67 3.58 -11.61 -8.07
C GLU A 67 2.52 -10.52 -8.08
N VAL A 68 1.76 -10.38 -9.17
CA VAL A 68 0.66 -9.41 -9.25
C VAL A 68 -0.43 -9.72 -8.23
N SER A 69 -0.84 -10.98 -8.12
CA SER A 69 -1.82 -11.42 -7.11
C SER A 69 -1.32 -11.17 -5.68
N GLN A 70 -0.03 -11.44 -5.44
CA GLN A 70 0.61 -11.17 -4.15
C GLN A 70 0.63 -9.68 -3.82
N MET A 71 0.92 -8.82 -4.79
CA MET A 71 0.88 -7.37 -4.60
C MET A 71 -0.52 -6.87 -4.27
N GLN A 72 -1.56 -7.42 -4.92
CA GLN A 72 -2.95 -7.10 -4.61
C GLN A 72 -3.33 -7.54 -3.19
N ALA A 73 -2.96 -8.76 -2.78
CA ALA A 73 -3.18 -9.24 -1.41
C ALA A 73 -2.47 -8.35 -0.37
N ASN A 74 -1.28 -7.87 -0.69
CA ASN A 74 -0.50 -6.99 0.18
C ASN A 74 -1.08 -5.57 0.31
N GLU A 75 -2.03 -5.15 -0.54
CA GLU A 75 -2.69 -3.83 -0.42
C GLU A 75 -3.36 -3.64 0.95
N ALA A 76 -3.87 -4.72 1.55
CA ALA A 76 -4.48 -4.68 2.89
C ALA A 76 -3.48 -4.34 4.00
N PHE A 77 -2.19 -4.57 3.76
CA PHE A 77 -1.10 -4.35 4.71
C PHE A 77 -0.27 -3.09 4.43
N GLN A 78 -0.68 -2.29 3.46
CA GLN A 78 0.04 -1.04 3.13
C GLN A 78 -0.31 0.06 4.10
N GLN A 79 0.71 0.80 4.52
CA GLN A 79 0.54 2.04 5.26
C GLN A 79 -0.22 3.05 4.39
N ARG A 80 -1.32 3.57 4.93
CA ARG A 80 -2.02 4.68 4.28
C ARG A 80 -1.34 5.98 4.67
N PRO A 81 -0.87 6.75 3.68
CA PRO A 81 -0.30 8.06 3.99
C PRO A 81 -1.36 8.96 4.63
N LEU A 82 -0.98 9.65 5.71
CA LEU A 82 -1.87 10.54 6.46
C LEU A 82 -2.60 11.58 5.58
N PHE A 83 -1.99 12.00 4.48
CA PHE A 83 -2.63 12.95 3.56
C PHE A 83 -3.88 12.39 2.87
N GLU A 84 -4.05 11.06 2.79
CA GLU A 84 -5.27 10.45 2.23
C GLU A 84 -6.47 10.69 3.15
N ASP A 85 -6.30 10.41 4.44
CA ASP A 85 -7.35 10.64 5.46
C ASP A 85 -7.68 12.13 5.56
N LEU A 86 -6.65 12.98 5.61
CA LEU A 86 -6.82 14.42 5.62
C LEU A 86 -7.54 14.94 4.36
N PHE A 87 -7.24 14.36 3.20
CA PHE A 87 -7.96 14.73 1.98
C PHE A 87 -9.46 14.46 2.12
N PHE A 88 -9.87 13.27 2.50
CA PHE A 88 -11.28 12.93 2.66
C PHE A 88 -11.96 13.66 3.83
N GLN A 89 -11.19 14.13 4.82
CA GLN A 89 -11.71 14.97 5.89
C GLN A 89 -12.09 16.37 5.40
N TYR A 90 -11.24 17.03 4.59
CA TYR A 90 -11.40 18.42 4.19
C TYR A 90 -11.89 18.64 2.76
N TYR A 91 -11.83 17.61 1.92
CA TYR A 91 -12.20 17.69 0.51
C TYR A 91 -13.04 16.49 0.08
N ARG A 92 -13.75 16.67 -1.01
CA ARG A 92 -14.42 15.59 -1.75
C ARG A 92 -14.24 15.78 -3.25
N PRO A 93 -14.34 14.70 -4.05
CA PRO A 93 -14.39 14.81 -5.50
C PRO A 93 -15.54 15.72 -5.94
N ALA A 94 -15.27 16.61 -6.90
CA ALA A 94 -16.29 17.48 -7.46
C ALA A 94 -17.02 16.80 -8.62
N SER A 95 -18.31 17.06 -8.76
CA SER A 95 -19.07 16.81 -9.99
C SER A 95 -18.75 17.89 -11.04
N HIS A 96 -19.17 17.68 -12.32
CA HIS A 96 -18.76 18.55 -13.44
C HIS A 96 -19.12 20.05 -13.32
N LYS A 97 -20.04 20.41 -12.45
CA LYS A 97 -20.58 21.77 -12.35
C LYS A 97 -20.15 22.53 -11.09
N GLU A 98 -19.52 21.84 -10.14
CA GLU A 98 -19.14 22.41 -8.85
C GLU A 98 -17.68 22.09 -8.58
N GLY A 99 -16.97 23.00 -7.94
CA GLY A 99 -15.65 22.72 -7.42
C GLY A 99 -14.59 23.74 -7.80
N LEU A 100 -13.57 23.77 -6.96
CA LEU A 100 -12.36 24.55 -7.15
C LEU A 100 -11.41 23.77 -8.08
N LYS A 101 -10.76 24.51 -8.98
CA LYS A 101 -9.71 23.98 -9.86
C LYS A 101 -8.36 24.35 -9.26
N ILE A 102 -7.76 23.43 -8.56
CA ILE A 102 -6.51 23.65 -7.84
C ILE A 102 -5.49 22.56 -8.11
N SER A 103 -4.21 22.88 -8.03
CA SER A 103 -3.12 21.93 -8.23
C SER A 103 -2.97 20.99 -7.03
N ALA A 104 -2.33 19.82 -7.26
CA ALA A 104 -2.03 18.90 -6.16
C ALA A 104 -1.20 19.55 -5.05
N GLY A 105 -0.25 20.42 -5.41
CA GLY A 105 0.57 21.14 -4.44
C GLY A 105 -0.25 22.11 -3.57
N GLU A 106 -1.18 22.84 -4.17
CA GLU A 106 -2.06 23.76 -3.44
C GLU A 106 -3.01 23.02 -2.49
N ILE A 107 -3.60 21.89 -2.95
CA ILE A 107 -4.40 21.02 -2.07
C ILE A 107 -3.54 20.54 -0.90
N TYR A 108 -2.34 20.05 -1.17
CA TYR A 108 -1.45 19.50 -0.17
C TYR A 108 -1.04 20.55 0.89
N LEU A 109 -0.72 21.77 0.47
CA LEU A 109 -0.42 22.87 1.37
C LEU A 109 -1.65 23.31 2.18
N SER A 110 -2.83 23.31 1.56
CA SER A 110 -4.08 23.57 2.26
C SER A 110 -4.37 22.54 3.33
N LEU A 111 -4.15 21.24 3.05
CA LEU A 111 -4.27 20.17 4.04
C LEU A 111 -3.36 20.39 5.25
N GLN A 112 -2.09 20.78 5.00
CA GLN A 112 -1.16 21.12 6.06
C GLN A 112 -1.68 22.28 6.93
N LYS A 113 -2.15 23.35 6.28
CA LYS A 113 -2.64 24.55 6.97
C LYS A 113 -3.88 24.24 7.82
N LYS A 114 -4.82 23.45 7.28
CA LYS A 114 -6.09 23.13 7.97
C LYS A 114 -5.92 22.13 9.10
N SER A 115 -5.09 21.11 8.89
CA SER A 115 -4.86 20.06 9.90
C SER A 115 -3.86 20.48 10.99
N GLY A 116 -3.03 21.50 10.74
CA GLY A 116 -1.89 21.82 11.59
C GLY A 116 -0.75 20.80 11.56
N VAL A 117 -0.87 19.75 10.74
CA VAL A 117 0.10 18.66 10.66
C VAL A 117 1.14 18.96 9.58
N LYS A 118 2.41 18.84 9.92
CA LYS A 118 3.50 19.03 8.96
C LYS A 118 3.62 17.78 8.07
N LEU A 119 3.22 17.91 6.81
CA LEU A 119 3.35 16.86 5.81
C LEU A 119 4.67 17.03 5.03
N PRO A 120 5.47 15.95 4.83
CA PRO A 120 6.73 16.05 4.07
C PRO A 120 6.50 16.47 2.61
N MET A 121 7.20 17.49 2.14
CA MET A 121 7.06 18.01 0.76
C MET A 121 7.47 16.99 -0.30
N SER A 122 8.31 16.00 0.04
CA SER A 122 8.63 14.86 -0.82
C SER A 122 7.41 14.03 -1.23
N ASN A 123 6.34 14.08 -0.44
CA ASN A 123 5.11 13.32 -0.69
C ASN A 123 4.14 13.99 -1.67
N VAL A 124 4.39 15.21 -2.15
CA VAL A 124 3.48 15.91 -3.10
C VAL A 124 3.30 15.11 -4.39
N SER A 125 4.35 14.49 -4.91
CA SER A 125 4.26 13.65 -6.12
C SER A 125 3.44 12.38 -5.86
N VAL A 126 3.57 11.78 -4.67
CA VAL A 126 2.78 10.62 -4.22
C VAL A 126 1.32 11.03 -4.08
N PHE A 127 1.07 12.18 -3.47
CA PHE A 127 -0.26 12.76 -3.34
C PHE A 127 -0.92 13.01 -4.71
N GLY A 128 -0.18 13.54 -5.69
CA GLY A 128 -0.70 13.70 -7.05
C GLY A 128 -1.11 12.36 -7.70
N ARG A 129 -0.36 11.28 -7.46
CA ARG A 129 -0.74 9.92 -7.90
C ARG A 129 -1.99 9.41 -7.19
N PHE A 130 -2.11 9.65 -5.89
CA PHE A 130 -3.31 9.33 -5.12
C PHE A 130 -4.55 10.04 -5.67
N LEU A 131 -4.49 11.37 -5.90
CA LEU A 131 -5.61 12.12 -6.48
C LEU A 131 -6.07 11.56 -7.84
N LYS A 132 -5.11 11.06 -8.63
CA LYS A 132 -5.40 10.38 -9.90
C LYS A 132 -6.04 9.00 -9.67
N LYS A 133 -5.54 8.21 -8.70
CA LYS A 133 -6.05 6.87 -8.35
C LYS A 133 -7.51 6.93 -7.91
N ILE A 134 -7.90 7.93 -7.12
CA ILE A 134 -9.30 8.12 -6.68
C ILE A 134 -10.22 8.72 -7.76
N GLY A 135 -9.72 8.85 -8.99
CA GLY A 135 -10.54 9.24 -10.14
C GLY A 135 -10.96 10.70 -10.18
N LEU A 136 -10.21 11.61 -9.53
CA LEU A 136 -10.50 13.04 -9.61
C LEU A 136 -10.40 13.53 -11.05
N LYS A 137 -11.42 14.28 -11.47
CA LYS A 137 -11.41 14.95 -12.77
C LYS A 137 -10.30 15.98 -12.82
N THR A 138 -9.57 15.98 -13.93
CA THR A 138 -8.44 16.87 -14.13
C THR A 138 -8.62 17.74 -15.35
N GLN A 139 -8.07 18.94 -15.30
CA GLN A 139 -7.94 19.86 -16.43
C GLN A 139 -6.47 20.27 -16.56
N LEU A 140 -5.96 20.26 -17.79
CA LEU A 140 -4.64 20.80 -18.09
C LEU A 140 -4.75 22.31 -18.24
N ALA A 141 -3.88 23.03 -17.54
CA ALA A 141 -3.71 24.48 -17.63
C ALA A 141 -2.25 24.81 -17.90
N SER A 142 -1.94 26.04 -18.26
CA SER A 142 -0.57 26.53 -18.52
C SER A 142 0.39 26.30 -17.34
N ARG A 143 -0.14 26.26 -16.11
CA ARG A 143 0.62 26.03 -14.87
C ARG A 143 0.66 24.55 -14.43
N GLY A 144 0.17 23.60 -15.26
CA GLY A 144 0.16 22.19 -14.97
C GLY A 144 -1.25 21.59 -14.81
N ARG A 145 -1.32 20.44 -14.15
CA ARG A 145 -2.58 19.70 -13.96
C ARG A 145 -3.34 20.24 -12.76
N LEU A 146 -4.60 20.65 -12.99
CA LEU A 146 -5.53 21.06 -11.96
C LEU A 146 -6.53 19.94 -11.68
N TYR A 147 -6.92 19.78 -10.43
CA TYR A 147 -7.90 18.82 -9.95
C TYR A 147 -9.18 19.52 -9.53
N LEU A 148 -10.33 18.93 -9.84
CA LEU A 148 -11.63 19.45 -9.43
C LEU A 148 -12.00 18.85 -8.07
N VAL A 149 -12.06 19.71 -7.05
CA VAL A 149 -12.39 19.32 -5.67
C VAL A 149 -13.39 20.29 -5.07
N VAL A 150 -14.19 19.80 -4.14
CA VAL A 150 -15.05 20.62 -3.29
C VAL A 150 -14.50 20.57 -1.87
N GLU A 151 -14.37 21.73 -1.27
CA GLU A 151 -14.03 21.87 0.13
C GLU A 151 -15.27 21.55 1.00
N LYS A 152 -15.06 20.83 2.09
CA LYS A 152 -16.10 20.49 3.07
C LYS A 152 -16.20 21.52 4.17
#